data_b1e0996f264b4aef1c3bd8dba127e31d
#
_entry.id   b1e0996f264b4aef1c3bd8dba127e31d
#
_cell.length_a   1.000
_cell.length_b   1.000
_cell.length_c   1.000
_cell.angle_alpha   90.00
_cell.angle_beta   90.00
_cell.angle_gamma   90.00
#
_symmetry.space_group_name_H-M   'P 1'
#
loop_
_entity.id
_entity.type
_entity.pdbx_description
1 polymer ?
#
loop_
_entity_poly.entity_id
_entity_poly.type
_entity_poly.pdbx_seq_one_letter_code
_entity_poly.pdbx_strand_id
1 'polypeptide(L)'
;MDNIYKYNTTLKASGNDYKKIVFWNRFLRNPVELILSWVPAVISIIMLASGRYNTFLLIIYAICWFYPIYIFAFQFKSSVNYHLKHRDSSEDAPCTITLMDNAILADIPDHNLIYTYEWEQFTTVYFKYGYYMLFNGKQMVVML
;
A
#
# COMPACT_ATOMS: atom_id res chain seq x y z
N MET A 1 -1.83 20.98 30.33
CA MET A 1 -3.21 20.65 29.89
C MET A 1 -3.03 19.79 28.65
N ASP A 2 -3.22 18.48 28.79
CA ASP A 2 -3.07 17.58 27.65
C ASP A 2 -4.25 17.80 26.72
N ASN A 3 -3.95 18.24 25.50
CA ASN A 3 -4.99 18.39 24.47
C ASN A 3 -5.43 17.00 24.02
N ILE A 4 -6.60 16.57 24.47
CA ILE A 4 -7.19 15.29 24.11
C ILE A 4 -8.27 15.55 23.07
N TYR A 5 -8.05 15.05 21.84
CA TYR A 5 -9.04 15.10 20.76
C TYR A 5 -9.61 13.71 20.51
N LYS A 6 -10.94 13.60 20.53
CA LYS A 6 -11.64 12.32 20.29
C LYS A 6 -12.43 12.37 18.98
N TYR A 7 -12.27 11.36 18.16
CA TYR A 7 -12.96 11.19 16.89
C TYR A 7 -13.60 9.80 16.81
N ASN A 8 -14.86 9.76 16.43
CA ASN A 8 -15.54 8.49 16.13
C ASN A 8 -15.41 8.21 14.63
N THR A 9 -14.83 7.09 14.30
CA THR A 9 -14.60 6.66 12.91
C THR A 9 -14.63 5.14 12.81
N THR A 10 -14.44 4.63 11.61
CA THR A 10 -14.11 3.22 11.38
C THR A 10 -12.68 3.17 10.87
N LEU A 11 -11.88 2.21 11.30
CA LEU A 11 -10.49 2.03 10.85
C LEU A 11 -10.40 1.62 9.37
N LYS A 12 -11.53 1.61 8.67
CA LYS A 12 -11.67 1.05 7.34
C LYS A 12 -11.81 2.12 6.27
N ALA A 13 -10.89 2.12 5.32
CA ALA A 13 -11.14 2.76 4.03
C ALA A 13 -12.18 1.97 3.22
N SER A 14 -13.02 2.66 2.44
CA SER A 14 -13.89 2.02 1.45
C SER A 14 -13.05 1.13 0.52
N GLY A 15 -13.64 0.06 -0.03
CA GLY A 15 -12.92 -0.86 -0.90
C GLY A 15 -12.24 -0.17 -2.10
N ASN A 16 -12.82 0.94 -2.61
CA ASN A 16 -12.23 1.73 -3.68
C ASN A 16 -11.09 2.62 -3.20
N ASP A 17 -11.21 3.25 -2.05
CA ASP A 17 -10.16 4.10 -1.49
C ASP A 17 -8.99 3.27 -1.02
N TYR A 18 -9.25 2.08 -0.45
CA TYR A 18 -8.22 1.11 -0.12
C TYR A 18 -7.37 0.75 -1.35
N LYS A 19 -7.98 0.48 -2.51
CA LYS A 19 -7.26 0.21 -3.77
C LYS A 19 -6.36 1.38 -4.17
N LYS A 20 -6.86 2.62 -4.08
CA LYS A 20 -6.08 3.83 -4.39
C LYS A 20 -4.89 3.98 -3.44
N ILE A 21 -5.10 3.73 -2.14
CA ILE A 21 -4.07 3.82 -1.11
C ILE A 21 -2.98 2.77 -1.34
N VAL A 22 -3.36 1.50 -1.58
CA VAL A 22 -2.41 0.42 -1.88
C VAL A 22 -1.63 0.71 -3.15
N PHE A 23 -2.31 1.19 -4.20
CA PHE A 23 -1.67 1.60 -5.45
C PHE A 23 -0.65 2.72 -5.22
N TRP A 24 -1.05 3.78 -4.50
CA TRP A 24 -0.19 4.90 -4.19
C TRP A 24 1.03 4.45 -3.37
N ASN A 25 0.82 3.68 -2.31
CA ASN A 25 1.90 3.21 -1.43
C ASN A 25 2.90 2.33 -2.19
N ARG A 26 2.42 1.44 -3.04
CA ARG A 26 3.27 0.48 -3.75
C ARG A 26 4.02 1.10 -4.94
N PHE A 27 3.35 1.91 -5.74
CA PHE A 27 3.88 2.37 -7.03
C PHE A 27 4.34 3.82 -7.03
N LEU A 28 3.69 4.71 -6.30
CA LEU A 28 4.03 6.13 -6.31
C LEU A 28 4.97 6.51 -5.16
N ARG A 29 4.78 5.93 -3.99
CA ARG A 29 5.68 6.16 -2.85
C ARG A 29 6.99 5.39 -3.00
N ASN A 30 6.94 4.16 -3.53
CA ASN A 30 8.11 3.30 -3.74
C ASN A 30 8.19 2.87 -5.21
N PRO A 31 8.59 3.75 -6.15
CA PRO A 31 8.55 3.46 -7.59
C PRO A 31 9.64 2.48 -8.05
N VAL A 32 10.55 2.09 -7.18
CA VAL A 32 11.71 1.24 -7.52
C VAL A 32 11.25 -0.08 -8.15
N GLU A 33 10.24 -0.75 -7.58
CA GLU A 33 9.71 -2.02 -8.11
C GLU A 33 9.13 -1.82 -9.52
N LEU A 34 8.39 -0.73 -9.72
CA LEU A 34 7.83 -0.40 -11.03
C LEU A 34 8.94 -0.11 -12.04
N ILE A 35 9.93 0.71 -11.69
CA ILE A 35 11.05 1.05 -12.58
C ILE A 35 11.84 -0.21 -12.95
N LEU A 36 12.20 -1.03 -11.95
CA LEU A 36 12.95 -2.27 -12.18
C LEU A 36 12.20 -3.26 -13.07
N SER A 37 10.88 -3.28 -13.00
CA SER A 37 10.08 -4.18 -13.86
C SER A 37 10.19 -3.85 -15.35
N TRP A 38 10.51 -2.60 -15.71
CA TRP A 38 10.68 -2.18 -17.10
C TRP A 38 12.10 -2.42 -17.65
N VAL A 39 13.09 -2.65 -16.79
CA VAL A 39 14.49 -2.85 -17.21
C VAL A 39 14.63 -3.98 -18.24
N PRO A 40 14.05 -5.19 -18.06
CA PRO A 40 14.14 -6.25 -19.06
C PRO A 40 13.52 -5.87 -20.42
N ALA A 41 12.41 -5.11 -20.40
CA ALA A 41 11.78 -4.63 -21.63
C ALA A 41 12.68 -3.63 -22.37
N VAL A 42 13.30 -2.70 -21.66
CA VAL A 42 14.24 -1.73 -22.26
C VAL A 42 15.46 -2.44 -22.84
N ILE A 43 16.04 -3.41 -22.12
CA ILE A 43 17.19 -4.22 -22.63
C ILE A 43 16.78 -4.97 -23.89
N SER A 44 15.58 -5.55 -23.94
CA SER A 44 15.10 -6.28 -25.11
C SER A 44 14.95 -5.39 -26.35
N ILE A 45 14.53 -4.11 -26.18
CA ILE A 45 14.48 -3.13 -27.27
C ILE A 45 15.88 -2.86 -27.82
N ILE A 46 16.85 -2.60 -26.92
CA ILE A 46 18.24 -2.33 -27.34
C ILE A 46 18.84 -3.51 -28.11
N MET A 47 18.57 -4.74 -27.64
CA MET A 47 19.05 -5.95 -28.31
C MET A 47 18.41 -6.13 -29.70
N LEU A 48 17.10 -5.87 -29.83
CA LEU A 48 16.40 -5.90 -31.12
C LEU A 48 16.98 -4.85 -32.09
N ALA A 49 17.17 -3.63 -31.61
CA ALA A 49 17.75 -2.54 -32.42
C ALA A 49 19.19 -2.84 -32.87
N SER A 50 19.93 -3.63 -32.10
CA SER A 50 21.30 -4.09 -32.45
C SER A 50 21.31 -5.27 -33.43
N GLY A 51 20.16 -5.68 -33.98
CA GLY A 51 20.06 -6.80 -34.93
C GLY A 51 20.27 -8.19 -34.30
N ARG A 52 20.27 -8.27 -32.97
CA ARG A 52 20.43 -9.54 -32.24
C ARG A 52 19.07 -10.20 -32.04
N TYR A 53 18.60 -10.95 -33.04
CA TYR A 53 17.35 -11.67 -32.96
C TYR A 53 17.44 -13.04 -33.60
N ASN A 54 16.84 -14.01 -32.96
CA ASN A 54 16.48 -15.31 -33.50
C ASN A 54 15.14 -15.72 -32.87
N THR A 55 14.53 -16.79 -33.32
CA THR A 55 13.21 -17.20 -32.83
C THR A 55 13.17 -17.37 -31.31
N PHE A 56 14.21 -17.94 -30.72
CA PHE A 56 14.30 -18.14 -29.28
C PHE A 56 14.40 -16.79 -28.52
N LEU A 57 15.24 -15.87 -28.99
CA LEU A 57 15.37 -14.54 -28.38
C LEU A 57 14.08 -13.72 -28.51
N LEU A 58 13.34 -13.83 -29.60
CA LEU A 58 12.04 -13.15 -29.77
C LEU A 58 11.02 -13.60 -28.73
N ILE A 59 10.99 -14.91 -28.38
CA ILE A 59 10.13 -15.41 -27.29
C ILE A 59 10.53 -14.78 -25.95
N ILE A 60 11.84 -14.73 -25.65
CA ILE A 60 12.33 -14.11 -24.41
C ILE A 60 11.96 -12.62 -24.38
N TYR A 61 12.11 -11.89 -25.47
CA TYR A 61 11.75 -10.48 -25.54
C TYR A 61 10.26 -10.27 -25.32
N ALA A 62 9.41 -11.13 -25.87
CA ALA A 62 7.96 -11.10 -25.60
C ALA A 62 7.67 -11.27 -24.10
N ILE A 63 8.31 -12.23 -23.44
CA ILE A 63 8.16 -12.42 -21.98
C ILE A 63 8.60 -11.17 -21.23
N CYS A 64 9.72 -10.52 -21.59
CA CYS A 64 10.20 -9.29 -20.97
C CYS A 64 9.19 -8.15 -21.08
N TRP A 65 8.44 -8.07 -22.19
CA TRP A 65 7.42 -7.05 -22.39
C TRP A 65 6.15 -7.30 -21.58
N PHE A 66 5.77 -8.56 -21.40
CA PHE A 66 4.61 -8.93 -20.59
C PHE A 66 4.88 -8.86 -19.09
N TYR A 67 6.14 -8.89 -18.66
CA TYR A 67 6.52 -8.91 -17.26
C TYR A 67 6.02 -7.69 -16.44
N PRO A 68 6.18 -6.42 -16.87
CA PRO A 68 5.62 -5.27 -16.15
C PRO A 68 4.09 -5.30 -16.13
N ILE A 69 3.44 -5.77 -17.20
CA ILE A 69 1.98 -5.91 -17.23
C ILE A 69 1.52 -6.94 -16.21
N TYR A 70 2.23 -8.08 -16.10
CA TYR A 70 1.97 -9.12 -15.12
C TYR A 70 2.09 -8.56 -13.68
N ILE A 71 3.16 -7.86 -13.36
CA ILE A 71 3.34 -7.23 -12.04
C ILE A 71 2.18 -6.29 -11.74
N PHE A 72 1.86 -5.42 -12.69
CA PHE A 72 0.85 -4.40 -12.48
C PHE A 72 -0.57 -4.98 -12.37
N ALA A 73 -0.97 -5.87 -13.29
CA ALA A 73 -2.33 -6.38 -13.33
C ALA A 73 -2.60 -7.52 -12.33
N PHE A 74 -1.67 -8.47 -12.21
CA PHE A 74 -1.89 -9.67 -11.41
C PHE A 74 -1.42 -9.53 -9.97
N GLN A 75 -0.22 -9.08 -9.72
CA GLN A 75 0.28 -8.98 -8.35
C GLN A 75 -0.47 -7.90 -7.56
N PHE A 76 -0.75 -6.76 -8.17
CA PHE A 76 -1.54 -5.71 -7.53
C PHE A 76 -2.95 -6.21 -7.18
N LYS A 77 -3.66 -6.76 -8.17
CA LYS A 77 -5.01 -7.30 -7.98
C LYS A 77 -5.03 -8.43 -6.93
N SER A 78 -4.07 -9.34 -6.98
CA SER A 78 -3.93 -10.42 -6.01
C SER A 78 -3.69 -9.89 -4.60
N SER A 79 -2.76 -8.94 -4.44
CA SER A 79 -2.46 -8.32 -3.14
C SER A 79 -3.68 -7.62 -2.56
N VAL A 80 -4.37 -6.80 -3.35
CA VAL A 80 -5.59 -6.12 -2.90
C VAL A 80 -6.68 -7.12 -2.51
N ASN A 81 -6.94 -8.12 -3.34
CA ASN A 81 -7.96 -9.12 -3.07
C ASN A 81 -7.63 -9.96 -1.83
N TYR A 82 -6.35 -10.32 -1.64
CA TYR A 82 -5.89 -11.04 -0.46
C TYR A 82 -6.18 -10.24 0.81
N HIS A 83 -5.79 -8.98 0.86
CA HIS A 83 -6.04 -8.12 2.03
C HIS A 83 -7.53 -7.87 2.26
N LEU A 84 -8.33 -7.65 1.21
CA LEU A 84 -9.78 -7.47 1.35
C LEU A 84 -10.48 -8.73 1.84
N LYS A 85 -9.98 -9.93 1.46
CA LYS A 85 -10.58 -11.20 1.86
C LYS A 85 -10.20 -11.63 3.30
N HIS A 86 -8.97 -11.32 3.72
CA HIS A 86 -8.45 -11.68 5.04
C HIS A 86 -8.53 -10.53 6.04
N ARG A 87 -9.38 -9.59 5.75
CA ARG A 87 -9.64 -8.45 6.61
C ARG A 87 -10.36 -8.90 7.86
N ASP A 88 -9.85 -8.47 9.00
CA ASP A 88 -10.44 -8.82 10.29
C ASP A 88 -11.79 -8.10 10.46
N SER A 89 -12.78 -8.78 11.01
CA SER A 89 -14.10 -8.19 11.25
C SER A 89 -14.03 -7.01 12.24
N SER A 90 -13.02 -6.98 13.08
CA SER A 90 -12.78 -5.88 14.02
C SER A 90 -12.46 -4.55 13.32
N GLU A 91 -11.95 -4.58 12.08
CA GLU A 91 -11.65 -3.37 11.30
C GLU A 91 -12.93 -2.67 10.78
N ASP A 92 -14.07 -3.37 10.76
CA ASP A 92 -15.37 -2.85 10.34
C ASP A 92 -16.16 -2.23 11.49
N ALA A 93 -15.73 -2.49 12.73
CA ALA A 93 -16.40 -2.00 13.93
C ALA A 93 -16.18 -0.48 14.12
N PRO A 94 -17.15 0.20 14.71
CA PRO A 94 -16.97 1.59 15.13
C PRO A 94 -15.76 1.69 16.07
N CYS A 95 -14.90 2.67 15.81
CA CYS A 95 -13.71 2.88 16.58
C CYS A 95 -13.68 4.32 17.09
N THR A 96 -13.29 4.51 18.33
CA THR A 96 -13.02 5.83 18.91
C THR A 96 -11.52 6.08 18.90
N ILE A 97 -11.10 7.07 18.12
CA ILE A 97 -9.71 7.48 18.06
C ILE A 97 -9.50 8.65 18.99
N THR A 98 -8.59 8.49 19.94
CA THR A 98 -8.17 9.54 20.86
C THR A 98 -6.74 9.93 20.52
N LEU A 99 -6.55 11.19 20.12
CA LEU A 99 -5.23 11.77 19.90
C LEU A 99 -4.76 12.38 21.22
N MET A 100 -3.61 11.93 21.69
CA MET A 100 -2.92 12.43 22.88
C MET A 100 -1.59 13.07 22.48
N ASP A 101 -0.97 13.83 23.36
CA ASP A 101 0.31 14.50 23.07
C ASP A 101 1.44 13.49 22.75
N ASN A 102 1.42 12.30 23.33
CA ASN A 102 2.45 11.26 23.18
C ASN A 102 2.00 10.04 22.38
N ALA A 103 0.70 9.85 22.15
CA ALA A 103 0.19 8.62 21.53
C ALA A 103 -1.14 8.82 20.80
N ILE A 104 -1.46 7.85 19.94
CA ILE A 104 -2.79 7.63 19.37
C ILE A 104 -3.35 6.38 20.03
N LEU A 105 -4.56 6.50 20.58
CA LEU A 105 -5.30 5.38 21.13
C LEU A 105 -6.49 5.09 20.24
N ALA A 106 -6.61 3.85 19.75
CA ALA A 106 -7.74 3.36 18.99
C ALA A 106 -8.51 2.34 19.85
N ASP A 107 -9.70 2.71 20.26
CA ASP A 107 -10.59 1.89 21.08
C ASP A 107 -11.70 1.34 20.20
N ILE A 108 -11.84 0.00 20.14
CA ILE A 108 -12.85 -0.74 19.42
C ILE A 108 -13.75 -1.45 20.46
N PRO A 109 -14.81 -0.81 20.95
CA PRO A 109 -15.60 -1.30 22.08
C PRO A 109 -16.25 -2.66 21.79
N ASP A 110 -16.73 -2.88 20.57
CA ASP A 110 -17.42 -4.11 20.16
C ASP A 110 -16.53 -5.36 20.27
N HIS A 111 -15.22 -5.20 20.25
CA HIS A 111 -14.23 -6.28 20.35
C HIS A 111 -13.38 -6.23 21.63
N ASN A 112 -13.62 -5.26 22.52
CA ASN A 112 -12.77 -5.00 23.70
C ASN A 112 -11.29 -4.88 23.34
N LEU A 113 -10.97 -4.26 22.20
CA LEU A 113 -9.61 -4.09 21.70
C LEU A 113 -9.20 -2.62 21.86
N ILE A 114 -8.04 -2.42 22.45
CA ILE A 114 -7.43 -1.10 22.58
C ILE A 114 -6.03 -1.18 21.98
N TYR A 115 -5.80 -0.39 20.93
CA TYR A 115 -4.48 -0.24 20.32
C TYR A 115 -3.90 1.10 20.72
N THR A 116 -2.66 1.08 21.21
CA THR A 116 -1.90 2.28 21.55
C THR A 116 -0.70 2.38 20.63
N TYR A 117 -0.56 3.50 19.94
CA TYR A 117 0.54 3.80 19.04
C TYR A 117 1.23 5.07 19.53
N GLU A 118 2.47 4.97 19.93
CA GLU A 118 3.29 6.12 20.31
C GLU A 118 3.73 6.92 19.07
N TRP A 119 3.74 8.24 19.15
CA TRP A 119 4.15 9.09 18.02
C TRP A 119 5.57 8.81 17.54
N GLU A 120 6.46 8.42 18.45
CA GLU A 120 7.85 8.07 18.13
C GLU A 120 7.98 6.85 17.22
N GLN A 121 6.97 6.00 17.14
CA GLN A 121 6.96 4.83 16.24
C GLN A 121 6.76 5.23 14.78
N PHE A 122 6.26 6.44 14.51
CA PHE A 122 5.99 6.86 13.16
C PHE A 122 7.13 7.70 12.59
N THR A 123 7.63 7.27 11.45
CA THR A 123 8.68 7.99 10.71
C THR A 123 8.12 9.02 9.74
N THR A 124 6.89 8.81 9.26
CA THR A 124 6.27 9.69 8.24
C THR A 124 4.75 9.62 8.32
N VAL A 125 4.11 10.75 8.09
CA VAL A 125 2.66 10.90 7.99
C VAL A 125 2.30 11.46 6.62
N TYR A 126 1.34 10.85 5.96
CA TYR A 126 0.79 11.36 4.69
C TYR A 126 -0.71 11.56 4.81
N PHE A 127 -1.19 12.64 4.20
CA PHE A 127 -2.62 12.86 4.00
C PHE A 127 -2.95 12.65 2.52
N LYS A 128 -3.71 11.59 2.20
CA LYS A 128 -4.12 11.25 0.84
C LYS A 128 -5.52 10.62 0.84
N TYR A 129 -6.30 10.95 -0.16
CA TYR A 129 -7.65 10.41 -0.39
C TYR A 129 -8.61 10.59 0.80
N GLY A 130 -8.38 11.61 1.64
CA GLY A 130 -9.18 11.87 2.83
C GLY A 130 -8.72 11.12 4.09
N TYR A 131 -7.61 10.41 4.03
CA TYR A 131 -7.06 9.61 5.12
C TYR A 131 -5.68 10.09 5.55
N TYR A 132 -5.44 10.08 6.86
CA TYR A 132 -4.10 10.17 7.41
C TYR A 132 -3.49 8.78 7.48
N MET A 133 -2.35 8.60 6.84
CA MET A 133 -1.61 7.35 6.82
C MET A 133 -0.31 7.53 7.57
N LEU A 134 -0.14 6.76 8.64
CA LEU A 134 1.04 6.79 9.49
C LEU A 134 1.93 5.60 9.20
N PHE A 135 3.20 5.86 8.97
CA PHE A 135 4.17 4.86 8.55
C PHE A 135 5.31 4.69 9.54
N ASN A 136 5.71 3.44 9.75
CA ASN A 136 7.01 3.10 10.32
C ASN A 136 7.91 2.59 9.18
N GLY A 137 8.85 3.43 8.74
CA GLY A 137 9.65 3.15 7.55
C GLY A 137 8.80 2.97 6.29
N LYS A 138 8.80 1.75 5.73
CA LYS A 138 8.01 1.42 4.52
C LYS A 138 6.62 0.87 4.84
N GLN A 139 6.39 0.43 6.06
CA GLN A 139 5.14 -0.20 6.48
C GLN A 139 4.12 0.85 6.92
N MET A 140 2.91 0.81 6.35
CA MET A 140 1.78 1.57 6.86
C MET A 140 1.25 0.86 8.11
N VAL A 141 1.22 1.59 9.22
CA VAL A 141 0.83 1.03 10.53
C VAL A 141 -0.62 1.40 10.85
N VAL A 142 -0.95 2.67 10.66
CA VAL A 142 -2.29 3.20 10.99
C VAL A 142 -2.82 4.03 9.84
N MET A 143 -4.12 3.97 9.63
CA MET A 143 -4.86 4.81 8.68
C MET A 143 -6.07 5.39 9.41
N LEU A 144 -6.17 6.71 9.42
CA LEU A 144 -7.20 7.49 10.11
C LEU A 144 -8.02 8.30 9.13
#